data_f275c0b603a7d628747c809eb26ee639
#
_entry.id   f275c0b603a7d628747c809eb26ee639
#
_cell.length_a   1.000
_cell.length_b   1.000
_cell.length_c   1.000
_cell.angle_alpha   90.00
_cell.angle_beta   90.00
_cell.angle_gamma   90.00
#
_symmetry.space_group_name_H-M   'P 1'
#
loop_
_entity.id
_entity.type
_entity.pdbx_description
1 polymer ?
#
loop_
_entity_poly.entity_id
_entity_poly.type
_entity_poly.pdbx_seq_one_letter_code
_entity_poly.pdbx_strand_id
1 'polypeptide(L)'
;IYTLMMRFKTFRTCVVAVTIAVGLASCSGSSGNAGTEIEFTNGSFTETLVEAQITSLFAQIYGSVLPTLSAEQVTGKALFAPNNAAIEKYLTEKSVTIEDLIAQPEIATQLVLGHLFERTISATELLNMNGETLMMLSGSTYVIDTSSGSTQFVNGDGLASTLIAIDLVSTDGVVHIVDGVLQP
;
A
#
# COMPACT_ATOMS: atom_id res chain seq x y z
N ILE A 1 -13.67 38.18 -34.90
CA ILE A 1 -13.10 36.80 -34.98
C ILE A 1 -11.98 36.73 -33.95
N TYR A 2 -12.26 36.27 -32.73
CA TYR A 2 -11.27 36.06 -31.70
C TYR A 2 -10.89 34.56 -31.69
N THR A 3 -9.68 34.27 -32.13
CA THR A 3 -9.09 32.93 -32.06
C THR A 3 -8.52 32.69 -30.67
N LEU A 4 -9.20 31.86 -29.87
CA LEU A 4 -8.76 31.43 -28.57
C LEU A 4 -7.70 30.31 -28.75
N MET A 5 -6.41 30.63 -28.59
CA MET A 5 -5.34 29.63 -28.57
C MET A 5 -5.31 28.92 -27.22
N MET A 6 -5.90 27.73 -27.15
CA MET A 6 -5.65 26.77 -26.06
C MET A 6 -4.26 26.18 -26.23
N ARG A 7 -3.33 26.51 -25.33
CA ARG A 7 -2.05 25.84 -25.21
C ARG A 7 -2.26 24.48 -24.52
N PHE A 8 -2.29 23.42 -25.30
CA PHE A 8 -2.13 22.07 -24.79
C PHE A 8 -0.67 21.87 -24.35
N LYS A 9 -0.45 21.62 -23.04
CA LYS A 9 0.82 21.08 -22.55
C LYS A 9 0.96 19.65 -23.06
N THR A 10 1.92 19.45 -23.95
CA THR A 10 2.30 18.16 -24.50
C THR A 10 2.83 17.26 -23.38
N PHE A 11 2.05 16.25 -23.00
CA PHE A 11 2.55 15.09 -22.29
C PHE A 11 3.49 14.33 -23.23
N ARG A 12 4.74 14.23 -22.86
CA ARG A 12 5.70 13.36 -23.53
C ARG A 12 5.35 11.91 -23.16
N THR A 13 4.59 11.28 -24.03
CA THR A 13 4.41 9.82 -24.01
C THR A 13 5.73 9.20 -24.45
N CYS A 14 6.50 8.65 -23.53
CA CYS A 14 7.66 7.83 -23.85
C CYS A 14 7.14 6.47 -24.30
N VAL A 15 6.99 6.26 -25.61
CA VAL A 15 6.69 4.96 -26.18
C VAL A 15 8.00 4.15 -26.18
N VAL A 16 8.14 3.25 -25.22
CA VAL A 16 9.19 2.23 -25.26
C VAL A 16 8.73 1.13 -26.24
N ALA A 17 9.34 1.10 -27.40
CA ALA A 17 9.17 0.03 -28.36
C ALA A 17 9.82 -1.25 -27.79
N VAL A 18 9.02 -2.20 -27.32
CA VAL A 18 9.49 -3.54 -26.96
C VAL A 18 9.74 -4.32 -28.25
N THR A 19 11.00 -4.49 -28.59
CA THR A 19 11.42 -5.40 -29.67
C THR A 19 11.34 -6.82 -29.13
N ILE A 20 10.33 -7.60 -29.57
CA ILE A 20 10.22 -9.02 -29.27
C ILE A 20 11.27 -9.79 -30.06
N ALA A 21 12.35 -10.19 -29.40
CA ALA A 21 13.25 -11.19 -29.93
C ALA A 21 12.70 -12.57 -29.56
N VAL A 22 12.17 -13.28 -30.57
CA VAL A 22 11.78 -14.68 -30.44
C VAL A 22 13.05 -15.53 -30.39
N GLY A 23 13.43 -15.96 -29.21
CA GLY A 23 14.47 -16.95 -28.97
C GLY A 23 13.85 -18.24 -28.46
N LEU A 24 13.77 -19.26 -29.31
CA LEU A 24 13.40 -20.63 -28.93
C LEU A 24 14.55 -21.24 -28.13
N ALA A 25 14.31 -21.53 -26.85
CA ALA A 25 15.13 -22.48 -26.09
C ALA A 25 14.27 -23.26 -25.09
N SER A 26 14.19 -24.51 -25.39
CA SER A 26 13.78 -25.74 -24.74
C SER A 26 13.87 -25.82 -23.20
N CYS A 27 12.77 -26.34 -22.63
CA CYS A 27 12.59 -27.25 -21.48
C CYS A 27 13.58 -27.23 -20.32
N SER A 28 13.07 -26.96 -19.12
CA SER A 28 13.03 -27.99 -18.04
C SER A 28 12.17 -27.47 -16.89
N GLY A 29 11.24 -28.33 -16.40
CA GLY A 29 10.22 -27.94 -15.45
C GLY A 29 10.76 -27.65 -14.03
N SER A 30 10.10 -26.71 -13.39
CA SER A 30 9.92 -26.67 -11.95
C SER A 30 8.65 -25.92 -11.64
N SER A 31 7.75 -26.56 -10.90
CA SER A 31 6.55 -25.95 -10.31
C SER A 31 6.97 -24.79 -9.42
N GLY A 32 6.85 -23.58 -9.93
CA GLY A 32 6.97 -22.35 -9.16
C GLY A 32 5.65 -21.61 -9.30
N ASN A 33 4.98 -21.42 -8.18
CA ASN A 33 3.80 -20.60 -8.03
C ASN A 33 4.09 -19.22 -8.67
N ALA A 34 3.48 -18.95 -9.82
CA ALA A 34 3.59 -17.66 -10.49
C ALA A 34 2.79 -16.64 -9.70
N GLY A 35 3.40 -16.08 -8.66
CA GLY A 35 3.01 -14.79 -8.15
C GLY A 35 3.24 -13.79 -9.28
N THR A 36 2.20 -13.15 -9.74
CA THR A 36 2.29 -12.06 -10.70
C THR A 36 3.10 -10.96 -10.05
N GLU A 37 4.39 -10.84 -10.39
CA GLU A 37 5.19 -9.67 -10.05
C GLU A 37 4.57 -8.50 -10.79
N ILE A 38 3.84 -7.68 -10.07
CA ILE A 38 3.38 -6.39 -10.56
C ILE A 38 4.54 -5.43 -10.33
N GLU A 39 5.36 -5.18 -11.33
CA GLU A 39 6.36 -4.12 -11.30
C GLU A 39 5.64 -2.77 -11.35
N PHE A 40 5.46 -2.14 -10.19
CA PHE A 40 5.00 -0.76 -10.10
C PHE A 40 6.18 0.18 -10.34
N THR A 41 6.05 1.05 -11.32
CA THR A 41 7.10 1.99 -11.71
C THR A 41 6.91 3.33 -11.01
N ASN A 42 7.76 3.61 -10.01
CA ASN A 42 8.18 4.95 -9.60
C ASN A 42 7.10 6.03 -9.34
N GLY A 43 5.92 5.69 -8.88
CA GLY A 43 4.92 6.63 -8.40
C GLY A 43 5.06 6.93 -6.89
N SER A 44 4.39 7.97 -6.42
CA SER A 44 4.17 8.23 -4.98
C SER A 44 3.32 7.12 -4.33
N PHE A 45 3.20 7.11 -3.02
CA PHE A 45 2.27 6.20 -2.34
C PHE A 45 0.86 6.28 -2.93
N THR A 46 0.37 7.49 -3.21
CA THR A 46 -0.96 7.70 -3.80
C THR A 46 -1.09 7.03 -5.16
N GLU A 47 -0.11 7.17 -6.03
CA GLU A 47 -0.13 6.55 -7.37
C GLU A 47 -0.05 5.04 -7.28
N THR A 48 0.83 4.50 -6.42
CA THR A 48 0.96 3.06 -6.16
C THR A 48 -0.36 2.46 -5.63
N LEU A 49 -1.03 3.14 -4.70
CA LEU A 49 -2.31 2.71 -4.15
C LEU A 49 -3.43 2.69 -5.20
N VAL A 50 -3.46 3.68 -6.10
CA VAL A 50 -4.46 3.76 -7.18
C VAL A 50 -4.18 2.69 -8.23
N GLU A 51 -2.93 2.49 -8.63
CA GLU A 51 -2.55 1.45 -9.60
C GLU A 51 -2.87 0.04 -9.10
N ALA A 52 -2.73 -0.21 -7.82
CA ALA A 52 -3.06 -1.50 -7.20
C ALA A 52 -4.56 -1.85 -7.27
N GLN A 53 -5.45 -0.92 -7.62
CA GLN A 53 -6.92 -1.05 -7.73
C GLN A 53 -7.61 -1.65 -6.50
N ILE A 54 -7.03 -2.66 -5.88
CA ILE A 54 -7.55 -3.33 -4.67
C ILE A 54 -7.42 -2.49 -3.40
N THR A 55 -6.75 -1.34 -3.46
CA THR A 55 -6.53 -0.39 -2.36
C THR A 55 -7.14 0.99 -2.64
N SER A 56 -8.05 1.10 -3.63
CA SER A 56 -8.62 2.36 -4.08
C SER A 56 -9.41 3.12 -2.99
N LEU A 57 -10.06 2.42 -2.07
CA LEU A 57 -10.76 3.04 -0.94
C LEU A 57 -9.75 3.64 0.06
N PHE A 58 -8.68 2.91 0.36
CA PHE A 58 -7.63 3.45 1.21
C PHE A 58 -6.89 4.62 0.55
N ALA A 59 -6.71 4.60 -0.78
CA ALA A 59 -6.14 5.72 -1.53
C ALA A 59 -6.95 7.02 -1.37
N GLN A 60 -8.27 6.94 -1.30
CA GLN A 60 -9.14 8.10 -1.05
C GLN A 60 -8.92 8.66 0.36
N ILE A 61 -8.87 7.79 1.38
CA ILE A 61 -8.61 8.20 2.77
C ILE A 61 -7.21 8.81 2.87
N TYR A 62 -6.19 8.14 2.33
CA TYR A 62 -4.81 8.61 2.34
C TYR A 62 -4.67 9.97 1.65
N GLY A 63 -5.26 10.13 0.45
CA GLY A 63 -5.24 11.38 -0.30
C GLY A 63 -5.91 12.54 0.43
N SER A 64 -6.97 12.29 1.22
CA SER A 64 -7.64 13.33 2.03
C SER A 64 -6.77 13.82 3.20
N VAL A 65 -5.92 12.95 3.74
CA VAL A 65 -5.04 13.24 4.88
C VAL A 65 -3.67 13.77 4.45
N LEU A 66 -3.22 13.44 3.23
CA LEU A 66 -1.89 13.80 2.73
C LEU A 66 -1.50 15.27 2.93
N PRO A 67 -2.40 16.27 2.73
CA PRO A 67 -2.07 17.67 2.98
C PRO A 67 -1.76 18.01 4.45
N THR A 68 -2.15 17.13 5.39
CA THR A 68 -1.93 17.33 6.84
C THR A 68 -0.67 16.62 7.33
N LEU A 69 -0.11 15.70 6.53
CA LEU A 69 1.10 14.97 6.87
C LEU A 69 2.35 15.76 6.48
N SER A 70 3.37 15.72 7.33
CA SER A 70 4.67 16.27 6.98
C SER A 70 5.43 15.35 6.03
N ALA A 71 6.36 15.90 5.23
CA ALA A 71 7.23 15.10 4.36
C ALA A 71 7.99 14.00 5.14
N GLU A 72 8.40 14.28 6.37
CA GLU A 72 9.11 13.32 7.23
C GLU A 72 8.22 12.13 7.65
N GLN A 73 6.90 12.33 7.71
CA GLN A 73 5.94 11.25 8.03
C GLN A 73 5.64 10.35 6.83
N VAL A 74 5.97 10.79 5.62
CA VAL A 74 5.66 10.06 4.39
C VAL A 74 6.93 9.47 3.76
N THR A 75 8.00 10.26 3.63
CA THR A 75 9.20 9.85 2.89
C THR A 75 10.05 8.84 3.66
N GLY A 76 10.52 7.80 2.96
CA GLY A 76 11.36 6.76 3.53
C GLY A 76 10.62 5.81 4.48
N LYS A 77 9.31 5.68 4.32
CA LYS A 77 8.43 4.87 5.19
C LYS A 77 8.01 3.56 4.50
N ALA A 78 7.48 2.63 5.30
CA ALA A 78 6.69 1.53 4.78
C ALA A 78 5.21 1.80 5.06
N LEU A 79 4.38 1.64 4.04
CA LEU A 79 2.94 1.79 4.12
C LEU A 79 2.29 0.41 4.02
N PHE A 80 1.55 0.01 5.05
CA PHE A 80 0.77 -1.22 5.07
C PHE A 80 -0.68 -0.91 4.66
N ALA A 81 -0.95 -0.92 3.35
CA ALA A 81 -2.23 -0.50 2.79
C ALA A 81 -3.29 -1.61 2.91
N PRO A 82 -4.41 -1.39 3.60
CA PRO A 82 -5.51 -2.33 3.62
C PRO A 82 -6.20 -2.40 2.25
N ASN A 83 -6.62 -3.59 1.86
CA ASN A 83 -7.39 -3.77 0.64
C ASN A 83 -8.82 -3.21 0.80
N ASN A 84 -9.55 -3.10 -0.32
CA ASN A 84 -10.91 -2.57 -0.33
C ASN A 84 -11.85 -3.35 0.59
N ALA A 85 -11.75 -4.69 0.60
CA ALA A 85 -12.59 -5.53 1.45
C ALA A 85 -12.34 -5.28 2.96
N ALA A 86 -11.08 -5.02 3.34
CA ALA A 86 -10.73 -4.64 4.71
C ALA A 86 -11.35 -3.30 5.10
N ILE A 87 -11.30 -2.30 4.21
CA ILE A 87 -11.91 -0.99 4.44
C ILE A 87 -13.43 -1.09 4.53
N GLU A 88 -14.09 -1.81 3.62
CA GLU A 88 -15.54 -2.02 3.63
C GLU A 88 -15.99 -2.71 4.94
N LYS A 89 -15.26 -3.72 5.38
CA LYS A 89 -15.50 -4.38 6.66
C LYS A 89 -15.37 -3.40 7.82
N TYR A 90 -14.30 -2.63 7.86
CA TYR A 90 -14.06 -1.60 8.88
C TYR A 90 -15.19 -0.57 8.95
N LEU A 91 -15.60 -0.01 7.79
CA LEU A 91 -16.69 0.95 7.70
C LEU A 91 -18.01 0.37 8.21
N THR A 92 -18.30 -0.90 7.85
CA THR A 92 -19.49 -1.62 8.33
C THR A 92 -19.47 -1.82 9.84
N GLU A 93 -18.33 -2.26 10.40
CA GLU A 93 -18.18 -2.48 11.85
C GLU A 93 -18.32 -1.18 12.65
N LYS A 94 -17.84 -0.07 12.11
CA LYS A 94 -17.96 1.25 12.74
C LYS A 94 -19.30 1.94 12.43
N SER A 95 -20.12 1.38 11.53
CA SER A 95 -21.39 1.97 11.05
C SER A 95 -21.22 3.38 10.51
N VAL A 96 -20.15 3.61 9.75
CA VAL A 96 -19.82 4.88 9.08
C VAL A 96 -19.62 4.68 7.58
N THR A 97 -19.75 5.75 6.80
CA THR A 97 -19.39 5.76 5.38
C THR A 97 -17.95 6.25 5.19
N ILE A 98 -17.41 6.10 3.98
CA ILE A 98 -16.07 6.62 3.67
C ILE A 98 -16.08 8.17 3.71
N GLU A 99 -17.18 8.79 3.30
CA GLU A 99 -17.37 10.23 3.35
C GLU A 99 -17.38 10.73 4.79
N ASP A 100 -18.06 10.03 5.71
CA ASP A 100 -18.06 10.35 7.14
C ASP A 100 -16.66 10.25 7.75
N LEU A 101 -15.88 9.26 7.33
CA LEU A 101 -14.50 9.08 7.78
C LEU A 101 -13.59 10.20 7.28
N ILE A 102 -13.69 10.55 5.99
CA ILE A 102 -12.93 11.64 5.37
C ILE A 102 -13.32 13.00 5.97
N ALA A 103 -14.59 13.18 6.35
CA ALA A 103 -15.06 14.39 7.01
C ALA A 103 -14.52 14.55 8.44
N GLN A 104 -13.89 13.52 9.00
CA GLN A 104 -13.27 13.53 10.33
C GLN A 104 -11.73 13.41 10.21
N PRO A 105 -11.02 14.51 9.92
CA PRO A 105 -9.61 14.47 9.56
C PRO A 105 -8.71 13.91 10.67
N GLU A 106 -9.08 14.07 11.93
CA GLU A 106 -8.31 13.51 13.05
C GLU A 106 -8.37 11.98 13.06
N ILE A 107 -9.55 11.40 12.84
CA ILE A 107 -9.74 9.94 12.78
C ILE A 107 -9.06 9.37 11.54
N ALA A 108 -9.27 10.01 10.37
CA ALA A 108 -8.62 9.61 9.13
C ALA A 108 -7.09 9.67 9.24
N THR A 109 -6.55 10.73 9.87
CA THR A 109 -5.08 10.86 10.11
C THR A 109 -4.56 9.75 11.01
N GLN A 110 -5.24 9.47 12.13
CA GLN A 110 -4.84 8.38 13.03
C GLN A 110 -4.88 7.02 12.34
N LEU A 111 -5.91 6.78 11.51
CA LEU A 111 -6.00 5.57 10.70
C LEU A 111 -4.80 5.45 9.76
N VAL A 112 -4.46 6.49 9.01
CA VAL A 112 -3.31 6.49 8.09
C VAL A 112 -2.00 6.31 8.84
N LEU A 113 -1.78 7.02 9.95
CA LEU A 113 -0.58 6.87 10.79
C LEU A 113 -0.48 5.46 11.40
N GLY A 114 -1.61 4.79 11.66
CA GLY A 114 -1.67 3.39 12.09
C GLY A 114 -1.20 2.39 11.04
N HIS A 115 -1.10 2.81 9.79
CA HIS A 115 -0.64 2.01 8.66
C HIS A 115 0.75 2.43 8.14
N LEU A 116 1.36 3.46 8.74
CA LEU A 116 2.71 3.92 8.39
C LEU A 116 3.72 3.45 9.44
N PHE A 117 4.78 2.81 8.97
CA PHE A 117 5.93 2.41 9.77
C PHE A 117 7.09 3.38 9.56
N GLU A 118 7.89 3.61 10.59
CA GLU A 118 8.90 4.70 10.65
C GLU A 118 10.02 4.63 9.59
N ARG A 119 10.25 3.48 8.96
CA ARG A 119 11.26 3.26 7.92
C ARG A 119 10.75 2.31 6.85
N THR A 120 11.46 2.21 5.75
CA THR A 120 11.24 1.13 4.80
C THR A 120 11.58 -0.22 5.43
N ILE A 121 10.81 -1.24 5.10
CA ILE A 121 11.04 -2.62 5.54
C ILE A 121 10.66 -3.54 4.38
N SER A 122 11.46 -4.55 4.12
CA SER A 122 11.18 -5.54 3.06
C SER A 122 10.37 -6.71 3.60
N ALA A 123 9.69 -7.42 2.71
CA ALA A 123 8.97 -8.66 3.07
C ALA A 123 9.93 -9.70 3.67
N THR A 124 11.15 -9.80 3.14
CA THR A 124 12.17 -10.73 3.68
C THR A 124 12.54 -10.37 5.12
N GLU A 125 12.65 -9.08 5.43
CA GLU A 125 12.92 -8.62 6.80
C GLU A 125 11.74 -8.95 7.72
N LEU A 126 10.50 -8.68 7.28
CA LEU A 126 9.29 -9.03 8.03
C LEU A 126 9.20 -10.54 8.34
N LEU A 127 9.56 -11.41 7.40
CA LEU A 127 9.57 -12.85 7.62
C LEU A 127 10.57 -13.28 8.71
N ASN A 128 11.66 -12.53 8.90
CA ASN A 128 12.68 -12.83 9.91
C ASN A 128 12.33 -12.24 11.30
N MET A 129 11.27 -11.44 11.41
CA MET A 129 10.86 -10.76 12.64
C MET A 129 9.76 -11.50 13.40
N ASN A 130 9.66 -12.82 13.25
CA ASN A 130 8.64 -13.61 13.95
C ASN A 130 8.69 -13.42 15.48
N GLY A 131 7.56 -13.03 16.06
CA GLY A 131 7.44 -12.72 17.49
C GLY A 131 7.91 -11.32 17.88
N GLU A 132 8.46 -10.52 16.96
CA GLU A 132 8.86 -9.15 17.23
C GLU A 132 7.66 -8.18 17.14
N THR A 133 7.80 -7.02 17.77
CA THR A 133 6.75 -5.99 17.80
C THR A 133 7.12 -4.85 16.87
N LEU A 134 6.21 -4.53 15.95
CA LEU A 134 6.25 -3.32 15.12
C LEU A 134 5.43 -2.21 15.79
N MET A 135 6.00 -1.01 15.89
CA MET A 135 5.31 0.19 16.35
C MET A 135 5.07 1.13 15.17
N MET A 136 3.81 1.44 14.91
CA MET A 136 3.41 2.35 13.84
C MET A 136 3.53 3.81 14.26
N LEU A 137 3.45 4.74 13.30
CA LEU A 137 3.54 6.19 13.58
C LEU A 137 2.38 6.71 14.47
N SER A 138 1.25 6.02 14.52
CA SER A 138 0.17 6.29 15.48
C SER A 138 0.51 5.94 16.93
N GLY A 139 1.58 5.17 17.15
CA GLY A 139 1.93 4.54 18.43
C GLY A 139 1.32 3.15 18.64
N SER A 140 0.47 2.68 17.73
CA SER A 140 -0.09 1.33 17.79
C SER A 140 0.98 0.28 17.57
N THR A 141 0.87 -0.86 18.25
CA THR A 141 1.85 -1.94 18.20
C THR A 141 1.23 -3.24 17.71
N TYR A 142 1.97 -3.97 16.87
CA TYR A 142 1.56 -5.25 16.31
C TYR A 142 2.69 -6.27 16.48
N VAL A 143 2.35 -7.47 16.88
CA VAL A 143 3.29 -8.59 16.90
C VAL A 143 3.28 -9.25 15.51
N ILE A 144 4.45 -9.48 14.96
CA ILE A 144 4.60 -10.19 13.69
C ILE A 144 4.53 -11.69 13.97
N ASP A 145 3.60 -12.40 13.32
CA ASP A 145 3.48 -13.84 13.36
C ASP A 145 3.69 -14.43 11.95
N THR A 146 4.73 -15.23 11.79
CA THR A 146 5.04 -15.94 10.54
C THR A 146 4.88 -17.45 10.67
N SER A 147 4.36 -17.93 11.79
CA SER A 147 4.27 -19.37 12.10
C SER A 147 3.34 -20.15 11.16
N SER A 148 2.34 -19.48 10.57
CA SER A 148 1.38 -20.05 9.61
C SER A 148 1.90 -20.15 8.17
N GLY A 149 3.14 -19.69 7.91
CA GLY A 149 3.71 -19.59 6.56
C GLY A 149 3.29 -18.32 5.79
N SER A 150 2.53 -17.44 6.42
CA SER A 150 2.20 -16.09 5.95
C SER A 150 2.55 -15.08 7.04
N THR A 151 2.93 -13.86 6.65
CA THR A 151 3.20 -12.79 7.63
C THR A 151 1.89 -12.18 8.08
N GLN A 152 1.64 -12.19 9.38
CA GLN A 152 0.48 -11.62 10.03
C GLN A 152 0.89 -10.54 11.03
N PHE A 153 0.08 -9.51 11.12
CA PHE A 153 0.20 -8.44 12.12
C PHE A 153 -0.91 -8.64 13.15
N VAL A 154 -0.53 -9.03 14.35
CA VAL A 154 -1.48 -9.35 15.44
C VAL A 154 -1.50 -8.19 16.43
N ASN A 155 -2.67 -7.57 16.66
CA ASN A 155 -2.82 -6.53 17.66
C ASN A 155 -3.00 -7.08 19.07
N GLY A 156 -3.08 -6.21 20.08
CA GLY A 156 -3.28 -6.59 21.48
C GLY A 156 -4.56 -7.37 21.77
N ASP A 157 -5.58 -7.24 20.91
CA ASP A 157 -6.86 -7.95 21.01
C ASP A 157 -6.85 -9.32 20.30
N GLY A 158 -5.73 -9.69 19.68
CA GLY A 158 -5.57 -10.93 18.94
C GLY A 158 -6.18 -10.90 17.53
N LEU A 159 -6.55 -9.73 17.02
CA LEU A 159 -6.96 -9.57 15.62
C LEU A 159 -5.73 -9.59 14.73
N ALA A 160 -5.77 -10.45 13.71
CA ALA A 160 -4.69 -10.59 12.76
C ALA A 160 -5.04 -9.97 11.41
N SER A 161 -4.07 -9.28 10.81
CA SER A 161 -4.10 -8.81 9.42
C SER A 161 -2.97 -9.48 8.66
N THR A 162 -3.29 -10.12 7.53
CA THR A 162 -2.34 -10.90 6.74
C THR A 162 -1.74 -10.05 5.62
N LEU A 163 -0.47 -10.19 5.39
CA LEU A 163 0.24 -9.60 4.27
C LEU A 163 -0.11 -10.34 2.97
N ILE A 164 -0.67 -9.64 1.96
CA ILE A 164 -1.16 -10.25 0.71
C ILE A 164 -0.41 -9.80 -0.54
N ALA A 165 0.22 -8.62 -0.52
CA ALA A 165 1.16 -8.19 -1.55
C ALA A 165 2.31 -7.43 -0.91
N ILE A 166 3.49 -7.53 -1.51
CA ILE A 166 4.75 -7.17 -0.86
C ILE A 166 5.65 -6.36 -1.76
N ASP A 167 6.49 -5.52 -1.12
CA ASP A 167 7.62 -4.84 -1.75
C ASP A 167 7.26 -4.00 -2.99
N LEU A 168 6.06 -3.36 -2.97
CA LEU A 168 5.68 -2.41 -4.01
C LEU A 168 6.49 -1.12 -3.82
N VAL A 169 7.49 -0.92 -4.65
CA VAL A 169 8.40 0.23 -4.53
C VAL A 169 7.74 1.50 -5.04
N SER A 170 7.79 2.56 -4.25
CA SER A 170 7.35 3.90 -4.60
C SER A 170 8.45 4.94 -4.37
N THR A 171 8.26 6.17 -4.84
CA THR A 171 9.18 7.30 -4.57
C THR A 171 9.22 7.69 -3.10
N ASP A 172 8.14 7.43 -2.38
CA ASP A 172 8.01 7.78 -0.96
C ASP A 172 8.54 6.67 -0.04
N GLY A 173 8.64 5.44 -0.53
CA GLY A 173 9.11 4.30 0.24
C GLY A 173 8.63 2.95 -0.31
N VAL A 174 8.13 2.07 0.55
CA VAL A 174 7.64 0.74 0.17
C VAL A 174 6.18 0.58 0.60
N VAL A 175 5.35 0.01 -0.27
CA VAL A 175 3.96 -0.33 0.04
C VAL A 175 3.82 -1.84 0.15
N HIS A 176 3.15 -2.28 1.21
CA HIS A 176 2.70 -3.65 1.39
C HIS A 176 1.18 -3.64 1.50
N ILE A 177 0.50 -4.64 0.93
CA ILE A 177 -0.95 -4.72 1.01
C ILE A 177 -1.35 -5.78 2.03
N VAL A 178 -2.30 -5.42 2.90
CA VAL A 178 -2.83 -6.27 3.97
C VAL A 178 -4.33 -6.49 3.80
N ASP A 179 -4.83 -7.62 4.32
CA ASP A 179 -6.25 -8.02 4.25
C ASP A 179 -7.10 -7.52 5.43
N GLY A 180 -6.51 -6.75 6.34
CA GLY A 180 -7.17 -6.17 7.49
C GLY A 180 -6.75 -4.73 7.74
N VAL A 181 -7.62 -3.94 8.36
CA VAL A 181 -7.29 -2.59 8.83
C VAL A 181 -6.51 -2.71 10.13
N LEU A 182 -5.31 -2.11 10.17
CA LEU A 182 -4.49 -2.03 11.37
C LEU A 182 -5.12 -1.01 12.33
N GLN A 183 -5.86 -1.51 13.30
CA GLN A 183 -6.51 -0.71 14.35
C GLN A 183 -5.69 -0.77 15.63
N PRO A 184 -5.59 0.38 16.36
CA PRO A 184 -4.92 0.41 17.66
C PRO A 184 -5.63 -0.45 18.70
#